data_0e540fc6857b152f96fa14d1b2d6976d
#
_entry.id   0e540fc6857b152f96fa14d1b2d6976d
#
_cell.length_a   1.000
_cell.length_b   1.000
_cell.length_c   1.000
_cell.angle_alpha   90.00
_cell.angle_beta   90.00
_cell.angle_gamma   90.00
#
_symmetry.space_group_name_H-M   'P 1'
#
loop_
_entity.id
_entity.type
_entity.pdbx_description
1 polymer ?
#
loop_
_entity_poly.entity_id
_entity_poly.type
_entity_poly.pdbx_seq_one_letter_code
_entity_poly.pdbx_strand_id
1 'polypeptide(L)'
;MVKFLFYILLSSFIFSKPVNYLSAVKVANNVNKEYNNSPSKSNYVIDSYDEIFVNNTKVIYAFHLVPNGFVLISASDKVNPIVGYSFNSELILNNDISSFNFFLDKQKNNIYESFDSSFSITEESQLEWNKYLNDSFEYRDYRNVSPMIDAEFDQSGSWNNTLTAETGFNGPVGCVAVSMAQIMYYWGFPEQGQGSNTYIENDLGELSVDFSTSYYDFDSMAPTYATNPSRLLLYHSGVAVNMDYDYSGSGAQCEGVYPSAEYAMKTFFKFSDIVNNADGDVIDNISEFRSILKNQLDNNKPILFSGFSDTYGNGGHAWNVDGYQGNNLHCNWGWGGYNNGYFNLSTMGGFDTWQNALIDLIPNIYESPLALFEYEVIDDTVVFIDLSEVINTEQLESWNWDFGDGITLTNNSGFAEHTFQDNGEFEVSLIVTNIYGQSGIAHTETISINNYVIGDINSDTFINVLDIVLLVNFILDSSSPSSSEFLAADYNSDGFLNVLDIVSVVNQILN
;
A
#
# COMPACT_ATOMS: atom_id res chain seq x y z
N MET A 1 45.56 26.51 -42.64
CA MET A 1 45.66 25.03 -42.63
C MET A 1 44.83 24.50 -41.49
N VAL A 2 43.53 24.24 -41.73
CA VAL A 2 42.55 23.79 -40.73
C VAL A 2 42.53 22.27 -40.85
N LYS A 3 42.90 21.58 -39.75
CA LYS A 3 42.81 20.12 -39.66
C LYS A 3 41.38 19.77 -39.27
N PHE A 4 40.60 19.22 -40.19
CA PHE A 4 39.34 18.51 -39.91
C PHE A 4 39.69 17.14 -39.29
N LEU A 5 39.34 16.96 -38.02
CA LEU A 5 39.34 15.65 -37.37
C LEU A 5 38.04 14.95 -37.75
N PHE A 6 38.11 13.93 -38.59
CA PHE A 6 37.00 13.01 -38.85
C PHE A 6 36.89 12.07 -37.65
N TYR A 7 35.86 12.27 -36.82
CA TYR A 7 35.40 11.23 -35.89
C TYR A 7 34.63 10.19 -36.69
N ILE A 8 35.28 9.06 -36.96
CA ILE A 8 34.57 7.86 -37.43
C ILE A 8 33.81 7.32 -36.21
N LEU A 9 32.49 7.57 -36.17
CA LEU A 9 31.57 6.80 -35.32
C LEU A 9 31.58 5.36 -35.84
N LEU A 10 32.39 4.49 -35.25
CA LEU A 10 32.17 3.05 -35.38
C LEU A 10 30.88 2.75 -34.61
N SER A 11 29.75 2.68 -35.33
CA SER A 11 28.59 1.95 -34.91
C SER A 11 28.99 0.47 -34.83
N SER A 12 29.45 0.04 -33.67
CA SER A 12 29.57 -1.37 -33.39
C SER A 12 28.14 -1.95 -33.40
N PHE A 13 27.82 -2.69 -34.46
CA PHE A 13 26.70 -3.60 -34.44
C PHE A 13 26.96 -4.59 -33.31
N ILE A 14 26.33 -4.36 -32.17
CA ILE A 14 26.39 -5.26 -31.00
C ILE A 14 25.46 -6.42 -31.35
N PHE A 15 26.04 -7.50 -31.93
CA PHE A 15 25.33 -8.76 -32.03
C PHE A 15 25.10 -9.28 -30.63
N SER A 16 23.89 -9.75 -30.34
CA SER A 16 23.60 -10.51 -29.14
C SER A 16 24.65 -11.61 -28.95
N LYS A 17 25.32 -11.60 -27.80
CA LYS A 17 26.18 -12.72 -27.43
C LYS A 17 25.43 -13.60 -26.47
N PRO A 18 25.26 -14.90 -26.77
CA PRO A 18 24.73 -15.81 -25.79
C PRO A 18 25.55 -15.71 -24.49
N VAL A 19 24.85 -15.52 -23.37
CA VAL A 19 25.49 -15.48 -22.06
C VAL A 19 26.07 -16.86 -21.75
N ASN A 20 27.37 -16.92 -21.45
CA ASN A 20 28.00 -18.17 -21.09
C ASN A 20 27.75 -18.53 -19.61
N TYR A 21 27.94 -19.80 -19.28
CA TYR A 21 27.74 -20.34 -17.94
C TYR A 21 28.48 -19.55 -16.85
N LEU A 22 29.75 -19.20 -17.06
CA LEU A 22 30.55 -18.48 -16.05
C LEU A 22 30.00 -17.08 -15.76
N SER A 23 29.50 -16.39 -16.78
CA SER A 23 28.83 -15.10 -16.63
C SER A 23 27.50 -15.25 -15.86
N ALA A 24 26.71 -16.26 -16.19
CA ALA A 24 25.46 -16.53 -15.50
C ALA A 24 25.67 -16.90 -14.01
N VAL A 25 26.63 -17.76 -13.70
CA VAL A 25 27.04 -18.09 -12.31
C VAL A 25 27.51 -16.84 -11.57
N LYS A 26 28.30 -15.97 -12.22
CA LYS A 26 28.76 -14.73 -11.59
C LYS A 26 27.59 -13.83 -11.22
N VAL A 27 26.63 -13.64 -12.14
CA VAL A 27 25.42 -12.87 -11.87
C VAL A 27 24.63 -13.49 -10.72
N ALA A 28 24.36 -14.81 -10.73
CA ALA A 28 23.62 -15.50 -9.69
C ALA A 28 24.26 -15.34 -8.30
N ASN A 29 25.60 -15.50 -8.21
CA ASN A 29 26.32 -15.28 -6.96
C ASN A 29 26.24 -13.83 -6.48
N ASN A 30 26.22 -12.87 -7.39
CA ASN A 30 26.15 -11.46 -7.04
C ASN A 30 24.74 -11.02 -6.63
N VAL A 31 23.69 -11.61 -7.20
CA VAL A 31 22.30 -11.48 -6.69
C VAL A 31 22.23 -11.96 -5.24
N ASN A 32 22.81 -13.13 -4.96
CA ASN A 32 22.87 -13.64 -3.59
C ASN A 32 23.63 -12.68 -2.63
N LYS A 33 24.76 -12.14 -3.04
CA LYS A 33 25.51 -11.16 -2.23
C LYS A 33 24.73 -9.87 -1.99
N GLU A 34 24.03 -9.35 -3.00
CA GLU A 34 23.29 -8.09 -2.90
C GLU A 34 22.11 -8.21 -1.95
N TYR A 35 21.32 -9.27 -2.07
CA TYR A 35 20.03 -9.37 -1.40
C TYR A 35 20.01 -10.29 -0.16
N ASN A 36 21.07 -11.02 0.09
CA ASN A 36 21.16 -11.93 1.23
C ASN A 36 22.17 -11.53 2.31
N ASN A 37 22.50 -10.27 2.41
CA ASN A 37 23.61 -9.73 3.21
C ASN A 37 23.32 -9.54 4.71
N SER A 38 22.44 -10.33 5.31
CA SER A 38 22.21 -10.30 6.76
C SER A 38 23.14 -11.24 7.48
N PRO A 39 23.82 -10.82 8.56
CA PRO A 39 24.68 -11.69 9.37
C PRO A 39 23.99 -12.92 9.98
N SER A 40 22.65 -12.90 10.00
CA SER A 40 21.81 -13.99 10.51
C SER A 40 21.29 -14.93 9.43
N LYS A 41 21.54 -14.64 8.13
CA LYS A 41 21.07 -15.47 7.02
C LYS A 41 22.11 -16.52 6.63
N SER A 42 21.61 -17.70 6.26
CA SER A 42 22.41 -18.83 5.77
C SER A 42 23.23 -18.42 4.54
N ASN A 43 24.46 -18.89 4.44
CA ASN A 43 25.24 -18.77 3.20
C ASN A 43 24.59 -19.67 2.15
N TYR A 44 23.86 -19.08 1.20
CA TYR A 44 23.33 -19.80 0.06
C TYR A 44 24.46 -20.12 -0.92
N VAL A 45 24.46 -21.37 -1.40
CA VAL A 45 25.43 -21.87 -2.36
C VAL A 45 24.68 -22.47 -3.52
N ILE A 46 25.14 -22.25 -4.73
CA ILE A 46 24.63 -22.93 -5.91
C ILE A 46 24.99 -24.41 -5.78
N ASP A 47 23.97 -25.27 -5.70
CA ASP A 47 24.11 -26.72 -5.62
C ASP A 47 24.10 -27.37 -6.99
N SER A 48 23.12 -26.99 -7.80
CA SER A 48 22.88 -27.55 -9.13
C SER A 48 22.26 -26.49 -10.07
N TYR A 49 22.15 -26.80 -11.32
CA TYR A 49 21.47 -25.95 -12.27
C TYR A 49 20.82 -26.74 -13.40
N ASP A 50 19.77 -26.18 -13.98
CA ASP A 50 19.14 -26.63 -15.20
C ASP A 50 19.34 -25.58 -16.32
N GLU A 51 19.37 -26.04 -17.55
CA GLU A 51 19.36 -25.21 -18.75
C GLU A 51 18.00 -25.34 -19.44
N ILE A 52 17.36 -24.21 -19.66
CA ILE A 52 16.04 -24.17 -20.29
C ILE A 52 16.20 -23.71 -21.75
N PHE A 53 15.53 -24.41 -22.67
CA PHE A 53 15.71 -24.24 -24.10
C PHE A 53 14.38 -23.93 -24.82
N VAL A 54 14.50 -23.14 -25.92
CA VAL A 54 13.48 -22.98 -26.97
C VAL A 54 14.14 -23.28 -28.31
N ASN A 55 13.60 -24.21 -29.09
CA ASN A 55 14.13 -24.59 -30.42
C ASN A 55 15.67 -24.81 -30.42
N ASN A 56 16.19 -25.56 -29.45
CA ASN A 56 17.62 -25.80 -29.24
C ASN A 56 18.46 -24.55 -28.87
N THR A 57 17.86 -23.41 -28.66
CA THR A 57 18.54 -22.21 -28.15
C THR A 57 18.33 -22.15 -26.65
N LYS A 58 19.43 -22.09 -25.88
CA LYS A 58 19.35 -21.88 -24.45
C LYS A 58 18.85 -20.48 -24.16
N VAL A 59 17.85 -20.37 -23.28
CA VAL A 59 17.20 -19.10 -22.94
C VAL A 59 17.33 -18.73 -21.46
N ILE A 60 17.35 -19.71 -20.55
CA ILE A 60 17.48 -19.46 -19.11
C ILE A 60 18.47 -20.45 -18.48
N TYR A 61 19.27 -19.97 -17.53
CA TYR A 61 19.95 -20.77 -16.54
C TYR A 61 19.16 -20.72 -15.25
N ALA A 62 18.73 -21.89 -14.75
CA ALA A 62 18.01 -22.02 -13.50
C ALA A 62 18.95 -22.62 -12.44
N PHE A 63 19.46 -21.79 -11.55
CA PHE A 63 20.34 -22.21 -10.45
C PHE A 63 19.52 -22.57 -9.22
N HIS A 64 19.76 -23.75 -8.64
CA HIS A 64 19.17 -24.18 -7.38
C HIS A 64 20.14 -23.88 -6.23
N LEU A 65 19.61 -23.37 -5.14
CA LEU A 65 20.38 -22.92 -3.99
C LEU A 65 20.16 -23.86 -2.78
N VAL A 66 21.21 -24.04 -1.99
CA VAL A 66 21.16 -24.74 -0.69
C VAL A 66 21.31 -23.72 0.42
N PRO A 67 20.47 -23.77 1.49
CA PRO A 67 19.55 -24.86 1.89
C PRO A 67 18.22 -24.88 1.13
N ASN A 68 17.78 -23.82 0.52
CA ASN A 68 16.59 -23.70 -0.30
C ASN A 68 16.67 -22.43 -1.17
N GLY A 69 15.98 -22.38 -2.30
CA GLY A 69 15.93 -21.19 -3.16
C GLY A 69 16.37 -21.45 -4.59
N PHE A 70 16.30 -20.39 -5.37
CA PHE A 70 16.68 -20.42 -6.79
C PHE A 70 17.10 -19.04 -7.31
N VAL A 71 17.84 -19.03 -8.43
CA VAL A 71 18.09 -17.83 -9.23
C VAL A 71 17.94 -18.17 -10.71
N LEU A 72 17.06 -17.46 -11.42
CA LEU A 72 16.85 -17.58 -12.84
C LEU A 72 17.59 -16.46 -13.58
N ILE A 73 18.52 -16.81 -14.46
CA ILE A 73 19.34 -15.89 -15.21
C ILE A 73 19.07 -16.04 -16.70
N SER A 74 18.84 -14.93 -17.39
CA SER A 74 18.69 -14.89 -18.84
C SER A 74 19.97 -15.37 -19.55
N ALA A 75 19.82 -16.14 -20.61
CA ALA A 75 20.91 -16.52 -21.49
C ALA A 75 21.15 -15.51 -22.64
N SER A 76 20.41 -14.41 -22.68
CA SER A 76 20.61 -13.27 -23.62
C SER A 76 21.04 -12.01 -22.86
N ASP A 77 22.05 -11.34 -23.37
CA ASP A 77 22.55 -10.07 -22.83
C ASP A 77 21.71 -8.84 -23.25
N LYS A 78 20.68 -9.05 -24.08
CA LYS A 78 19.78 -7.98 -24.54
C LYS A 78 18.58 -7.72 -23.63
N VAL A 79 18.27 -8.61 -22.72
CA VAL A 79 17.19 -8.47 -21.73
C VAL A 79 17.79 -8.41 -20.33
N ASN A 80 16.94 -8.11 -19.33
CA ASN A 80 17.38 -8.05 -17.93
C ASN A 80 18.07 -9.37 -17.53
N PRO A 81 19.24 -9.33 -16.84
CA PRO A 81 19.93 -10.54 -16.40
C PRO A 81 19.11 -11.41 -15.46
N ILE A 82 18.32 -10.81 -14.57
CA ILE A 82 17.55 -11.51 -13.54
C ILE A 82 16.12 -11.71 -14.05
N VAL A 83 15.72 -12.97 -14.23
CA VAL A 83 14.33 -13.36 -14.54
C VAL A 83 13.51 -13.46 -13.26
N GLY A 84 14.10 -13.99 -12.20
CA GLY A 84 13.52 -14.09 -10.88
C GLY A 84 14.46 -14.80 -9.91
N TYR A 85 14.20 -14.67 -8.61
CA TYR A 85 14.97 -15.39 -7.58
C TYR A 85 14.17 -15.55 -6.29
N SER A 86 14.56 -16.55 -5.51
CA SER A 86 14.08 -16.78 -4.15
C SER A 86 15.21 -17.31 -3.27
N PHE A 87 15.14 -17.01 -1.96
CA PHE A 87 16.04 -17.58 -0.96
C PHE A 87 15.31 -18.47 0.05
N ASN A 88 14.03 -18.75 -0.16
CA ASN A 88 13.21 -19.53 0.75
C ASN A 88 12.21 -20.48 0.06
N SER A 89 12.03 -20.37 -1.25
CA SER A 89 11.11 -21.23 -2.02
C SER A 89 11.87 -22.10 -3.02
N GLU A 90 11.42 -23.33 -3.21
CA GLU A 90 11.93 -24.23 -4.26
C GLU A 90 11.43 -23.83 -5.64
N LEU A 91 12.28 -24.04 -6.64
CA LEU A 91 11.91 -23.98 -8.05
C LEU A 91 11.52 -25.38 -8.53
N ILE A 92 10.28 -25.54 -8.95
CA ILE A 92 9.80 -26.78 -9.58
C ILE A 92 9.52 -26.48 -11.06
N LEU A 93 10.38 -26.99 -11.94
CA LEU A 93 10.28 -26.78 -13.40
C LEU A 93 9.30 -27.72 -14.11
N ASN A 94 9.04 -28.90 -13.53
CA ASN A 94 8.17 -29.92 -14.09
C ASN A 94 7.00 -30.17 -13.14
N ASN A 95 5.95 -29.40 -13.25
CA ASN A 95 4.73 -29.55 -12.48
C ASN A 95 3.50 -29.48 -13.38
N ASP A 96 2.36 -29.91 -12.86
CA ASP A 96 1.08 -29.87 -13.56
C ASP A 96 0.34 -28.52 -13.38
N ILE A 97 1.01 -27.51 -12.78
CA ILE A 97 0.45 -26.16 -12.57
C ILE A 97 0.45 -25.41 -13.90
N SER A 98 -0.72 -25.26 -14.50
CA SER A 98 -0.88 -24.66 -15.83
C SER A 98 -0.39 -23.21 -15.88
N SER A 99 -0.68 -22.41 -14.87
CA SER A 99 -0.26 -21.00 -14.77
C SER A 99 1.25 -20.84 -14.65
N PHE A 100 1.95 -21.72 -13.90
CA PHE A 100 3.41 -21.70 -13.83
C PHE A 100 4.05 -22.11 -15.17
N ASN A 101 3.56 -23.16 -15.80
CA ASN A 101 4.07 -23.56 -17.11
C ASN A 101 3.88 -22.47 -18.14
N PHE A 102 2.77 -21.77 -18.07
CA PHE A 102 2.47 -20.63 -18.90
C PHE A 102 3.44 -19.46 -18.65
N PHE A 103 3.66 -19.10 -17.38
CA PHE A 103 4.69 -18.14 -16.95
C PHE A 103 6.05 -18.47 -17.55
N LEU A 104 6.51 -19.71 -17.35
CA LEU A 104 7.84 -20.13 -17.81
C LEU A 104 7.94 -20.08 -19.34
N ASP A 105 6.88 -20.49 -20.05
CA ASP A 105 6.82 -20.45 -21.51
C ASP A 105 6.88 -19.02 -22.06
N LYS A 106 6.20 -18.07 -21.44
CA LYS A 106 6.26 -16.66 -21.82
C LYS A 106 7.68 -16.10 -21.65
N GLN A 107 8.30 -16.35 -20.48
CA GLN A 107 9.68 -15.90 -20.22
C GLN A 107 10.66 -16.51 -21.22
N LYS A 108 10.55 -17.80 -21.50
CA LYS A 108 11.38 -18.48 -22.49
C LYS A 108 11.26 -17.83 -23.88
N ASN A 109 10.05 -17.54 -24.31
CA ASN A 109 9.78 -16.97 -25.62
C ASN A 109 10.28 -15.52 -25.71
N ASN A 110 10.04 -14.68 -24.71
CA ASN A 110 10.53 -13.31 -24.66
C ASN A 110 12.06 -13.25 -24.75
N ILE A 111 12.76 -14.14 -24.03
CA ILE A 111 14.21 -14.24 -24.10
C ILE A 111 14.67 -14.79 -25.44
N TYR A 112 13.94 -15.78 -25.99
CA TYR A 112 14.24 -16.35 -27.30
C TYR A 112 14.15 -15.28 -28.40
N GLU A 113 13.10 -14.46 -28.42
CA GLU A 113 12.92 -13.37 -29.37
C GLU A 113 14.04 -12.33 -29.29
N SER A 114 14.63 -12.13 -28.13
CA SER A 114 15.74 -11.18 -27.95
C SER A 114 17.02 -11.57 -28.70
N PHE A 115 17.15 -12.83 -29.13
CA PHE A 115 18.28 -13.24 -29.97
C PHE A 115 18.17 -12.75 -31.41
N ASP A 116 17.00 -12.23 -31.84
CA ASP A 116 16.86 -11.60 -33.15
C ASP A 116 17.74 -10.36 -33.26
N SER A 117 18.31 -10.15 -34.45
CA SER A 117 19.21 -9.04 -34.72
C SER A 117 18.52 -7.65 -34.64
N SER A 118 17.20 -7.62 -34.85
CA SER A 118 16.39 -6.42 -34.77
C SER A 118 16.06 -6.00 -33.32
N PHE A 119 16.19 -6.90 -32.34
CA PHE A 119 15.92 -6.60 -30.94
C PHE A 119 16.98 -5.66 -30.36
N SER A 120 16.55 -4.55 -29.79
CA SER A 120 17.43 -3.53 -29.21
C SER A 120 17.56 -3.78 -27.69
N ILE A 121 18.80 -3.77 -27.20
CA ILE A 121 19.05 -3.76 -25.76
C ILE A 121 18.57 -2.42 -25.16
N THR A 122 17.89 -2.48 -24.02
CA THR A 122 17.54 -1.29 -23.24
C THR A 122 18.74 -0.81 -22.42
N GLU A 123 18.80 0.50 -22.13
CA GLU A 123 19.83 1.05 -21.25
C GLU A 123 19.77 0.41 -19.86
N GLU A 124 18.56 0.18 -19.34
CA GLU A 124 18.33 -0.50 -18.05
C GLU A 124 18.95 -1.90 -18.02
N SER A 125 18.67 -2.73 -19.04
CA SER A 125 19.23 -4.08 -19.13
C SER A 125 20.76 -4.05 -19.20
N GLN A 126 21.33 -3.10 -19.96
CA GLN A 126 22.79 -2.94 -20.06
C GLN A 126 23.43 -2.54 -18.73
N LEU A 127 22.81 -1.64 -17.99
CA LEU A 127 23.27 -1.21 -16.66
C LEU A 127 23.21 -2.36 -15.66
N GLU A 128 22.14 -3.14 -15.65
CA GLU A 128 21.99 -4.30 -14.76
C GLU A 128 23.02 -5.40 -15.06
N TRP A 129 23.26 -5.72 -16.35
CA TRP A 129 24.34 -6.65 -16.72
C TRP A 129 25.71 -6.16 -16.25
N ASN A 130 26.02 -4.86 -16.47
CA ASN A 130 27.30 -4.28 -16.04
C ASN A 130 27.45 -4.30 -14.54
N LYS A 131 26.39 -4.00 -13.78
CA LYS A 131 26.34 -4.04 -12.33
C LYS A 131 26.78 -5.41 -11.80
N TYR A 132 26.15 -6.47 -12.27
CA TYR A 132 26.41 -7.82 -11.76
C TYR A 132 27.72 -8.45 -12.31
N LEU A 133 28.10 -8.13 -13.54
CA LEU A 133 29.34 -8.64 -14.13
C LEU A 133 30.61 -7.97 -13.58
N ASN A 134 30.51 -6.72 -13.11
CA ASN A 134 31.66 -5.95 -12.63
C ASN A 134 31.69 -5.80 -11.09
N ASP A 135 30.84 -6.52 -10.36
CA ASP A 135 30.69 -6.40 -8.90
C ASP A 135 30.50 -4.94 -8.45
N SER A 136 29.82 -4.13 -9.29
CA SER A 136 29.65 -2.68 -9.06
C SER A 136 28.34 -2.32 -8.36
N PHE A 137 27.74 -3.27 -7.66
CA PHE A 137 26.62 -2.96 -6.78
C PHE A 137 27.18 -2.29 -5.53
N GLU A 138 26.74 -1.04 -5.30
CA GLU A 138 26.91 -0.42 -4.00
C GLU A 138 25.96 -1.16 -3.04
N TYR A 139 26.47 -1.49 -1.84
CA TYR A 139 25.59 -1.88 -0.73
C TYR A 139 24.73 -0.66 -0.37
N ARG A 140 23.70 -0.39 -1.17
CA ARG A 140 22.71 0.59 -0.81
C ARG A 140 21.80 -0.07 0.21
N ASP A 141 21.56 0.65 1.28
CA ASP A 141 20.46 0.38 2.18
C ASP A 141 19.16 0.66 1.42
N TYR A 142 18.82 -0.25 0.50
CA TYR A 142 17.51 -0.20 -0.14
C TYR A 142 16.48 -0.45 0.93
N ARG A 143 15.48 0.40 1.04
CA ARG A 143 14.26 -0.01 1.73
C ARG A 143 13.82 -1.32 1.11
N ASN A 144 13.77 -2.35 1.91
CA ASN A 144 13.29 -3.67 1.54
C ASN A 144 12.16 -4.01 2.51
N VAL A 145 11.11 -4.59 2.00
CA VAL A 145 10.03 -5.15 2.80
C VAL A 145 10.08 -6.65 2.62
N SER A 146 10.27 -7.38 3.73
CA SER A 146 10.21 -8.84 3.71
C SER A 146 8.81 -9.31 3.35
N PRO A 147 8.67 -10.51 2.76
CA PRO A 147 7.35 -11.10 2.51
C PRO A 147 6.51 -11.11 3.79
N MET A 148 5.29 -10.62 3.70
CA MET A 148 4.37 -10.46 4.83
C MET A 148 3.42 -11.64 4.97
N ILE A 149 3.04 -12.28 3.85
CA ILE A 149 2.10 -13.40 3.83
C ILE A 149 2.89 -14.71 3.93
N ASP A 150 2.76 -15.39 5.06
CA ASP A 150 3.37 -16.71 5.31
C ASP A 150 2.48 -17.87 4.82
N ALA A 151 1.24 -17.58 4.39
CA ALA A 151 0.32 -18.56 3.85
C ALA A 151 0.79 -19.08 2.47
N GLU A 152 1.03 -20.38 2.38
CA GLU A 152 1.38 -21.12 1.17
C GLU A 152 0.17 -21.90 0.67
N PHE A 153 -0.99 -21.23 0.51
CA PHE A 153 -2.20 -21.90 0.03
C PHE A 153 -2.07 -22.30 -1.43
N ASP A 154 -2.80 -23.35 -1.81
CA ASP A 154 -2.80 -23.92 -3.16
C ASP A 154 -4.24 -24.01 -3.69
N GLN A 155 -4.36 -24.16 -4.99
CA GLN A 155 -5.64 -24.28 -5.68
C GLN A 155 -6.18 -25.70 -5.72
N SER A 156 -5.34 -26.71 -5.48
CA SER A 156 -5.61 -28.12 -5.79
C SER A 156 -5.29 -29.06 -4.63
N GLY A 157 -5.43 -30.35 -4.86
CA GLY A 157 -5.11 -31.38 -3.89
C GLY A 157 -6.02 -31.34 -2.68
N SER A 158 -5.45 -31.33 -1.48
CA SER A 158 -6.27 -31.24 -0.25
C SER A 158 -6.92 -29.89 -0.03
N TRP A 159 -6.51 -28.85 -0.74
CA TRP A 159 -7.04 -27.47 -0.59
C TRP A 159 -8.45 -27.31 -1.19
N ASN A 160 -8.81 -28.11 -2.22
CA ASN A 160 -10.13 -28.08 -2.85
C ASN A 160 -11.16 -29.05 -2.25
N ASN A 161 -10.87 -29.72 -1.14
CA ASN A 161 -11.72 -30.76 -0.60
C ASN A 161 -13.12 -30.28 -0.21
N THR A 162 -13.28 -29.04 0.28
CA THR A 162 -14.62 -28.50 0.58
C THR A 162 -15.40 -28.26 -0.71
N LEU A 163 -14.80 -27.64 -1.73
CA LEU A 163 -15.41 -27.49 -3.05
C LEU A 163 -15.85 -28.83 -3.62
N THR A 164 -14.97 -29.83 -3.55
CA THR A 164 -15.29 -31.21 -4.03
C THR A 164 -16.45 -31.83 -3.26
N ALA A 165 -16.49 -31.64 -1.94
CA ALA A 165 -17.56 -32.19 -1.10
C ALA A 165 -18.93 -31.54 -1.39
N GLU A 166 -18.96 -30.24 -1.63
CA GLU A 166 -20.18 -29.47 -1.88
C GLU A 166 -20.72 -29.63 -3.30
N THR A 167 -19.82 -29.80 -4.29
CA THR A 167 -20.19 -29.73 -5.71
C THR A 167 -19.92 -31.03 -6.52
N GLY A 168 -19.05 -31.90 -6.03
CA GLY A 168 -18.50 -33.03 -6.78
C GLY A 168 -17.35 -32.63 -7.72
N PHE A 169 -17.03 -31.35 -7.88
CA PHE A 169 -15.95 -30.87 -8.74
C PHE A 169 -14.59 -30.99 -8.04
N ASN A 170 -13.67 -31.73 -8.62
CA ASN A 170 -12.33 -31.97 -8.11
C ASN A 170 -11.24 -31.19 -8.90
N GLY A 171 -11.59 -30.02 -9.42
CA GLY A 171 -10.67 -29.10 -10.09
C GLY A 171 -10.16 -28.00 -9.15
N PRO A 172 -9.39 -27.03 -9.67
CA PRO A 172 -8.80 -25.96 -8.86
C PRO A 172 -9.87 -25.02 -8.29
N VAL A 173 -9.65 -24.53 -7.04
CA VAL A 173 -10.53 -23.53 -6.41
C VAL A 173 -10.44 -22.14 -7.04
N GLY A 174 -9.42 -21.89 -7.86
CA GLY A 174 -9.18 -20.64 -8.58
C GLY A 174 -8.19 -19.70 -7.88
N CYS A 175 -7.34 -19.05 -8.69
CA CYS A 175 -6.27 -18.20 -8.20
C CYS A 175 -6.77 -16.96 -7.44
N VAL A 176 -7.90 -16.38 -7.87
CA VAL A 176 -8.53 -15.25 -7.19
C VAL A 176 -8.98 -15.64 -5.78
N ALA A 177 -9.60 -16.81 -5.62
CA ALA A 177 -10.02 -17.32 -4.31
C ALA A 177 -8.83 -17.56 -3.38
N VAL A 178 -7.72 -18.10 -3.91
CA VAL A 178 -6.49 -18.31 -3.13
C VAL A 178 -5.90 -16.96 -2.68
N SER A 179 -5.78 -16.00 -3.59
CA SER A 179 -5.21 -14.68 -3.28
C SER A 179 -6.03 -13.94 -2.23
N MET A 180 -7.37 -13.94 -2.34
CA MET A 180 -8.26 -13.38 -1.34
C MET A 180 -8.09 -14.07 0.03
N ALA A 181 -8.09 -15.40 0.05
CA ALA A 181 -7.98 -16.19 1.27
C ALA A 181 -6.63 -15.97 1.99
N GLN A 182 -5.53 -15.84 1.27
CA GLN A 182 -4.21 -15.55 1.83
C GLN A 182 -4.14 -14.14 2.45
N ILE A 183 -4.78 -13.12 1.83
CA ILE A 183 -4.89 -11.77 2.41
C ILE A 183 -5.75 -11.80 3.66
N MET A 184 -6.89 -12.49 3.64
CA MET A 184 -7.74 -12.65 4.83
C MET A 184 -7.00 -13.39 5.96
N TYR A 185 -6.20 -14.40 5.63
CA TYR A 185 -5.35 -15.11 6.59
C TYR A 185 -4.29 -14.20 7.19
N TYR A 186 -3.63 -13.36 6.39
CA TYR A 186 -2.64 -12.39 6.86
C TYR A 186 -3.22 -11.43 7.90
N TRP A 187 -4.45 -10.94 7.68
CA TRP A 187 -5.14 -10.05 8.61
C TRP A 187 -5.83 -10.78 9.77
N GLY A 188 -6.01 -12.11 9.70
CA GLY A 188 -6.86 -12.84 10.63
C GLY A 188 -8.31 -12.34 10.61
N PHE A 189 -8.83 -11.93 9.45
CA PHE A 189 -10.07 -11.18 9.33
C PHE A 189 -10.83 -11.51 8.03
N PRO A 190 -12.18 -11.48 8.05
CA PRO A 190 -13.06 -11.31 9.21
C PRO A 190 -13.27 -12.65 9.94
N GLU A 191 -13.50 -12.63 11.26
CA GLU A 191 -13.95 -13.82 11.98
C GLU A 191 -15.33 -14.29 11.51
N GLN A 192 -16.20 -13.36 11.10
CA GLN A 192 -17.50 -13.60 10.52
C GLN A 192 -17.77 -12.70 9.35
N GLY A 193 -18.19 -13.26 8.22
CA GLY A 193 -18.59 -12.49 7.03
C GLY A 193 -19.93 -11.76 7.22
N GLN A 194 -20.44 -11.18 6.14
CA GLN A 194 -21.75 -10.52 6.09
C GLN A 194 -22.46 -10.74 4.75
N GLY A 195 -23.80 -10.68 4.77
CA GLY A 195 -24.62 -10.87 3.57
C GLY A 195 -24.56 -12.30 3.03
N SER A 196 -25.01 -12.46 1.81
CA SER A 196 -25.03 -13.75 1.11
C SER A 196 -24.82 -13.57 -0.39
N ASN A 197 -24.31 -14.60 -1.04
CA ASN A 197 -24.22 -14.67 -2.50
C ASN A 197 -24.77 -15.97 -3.02
N THR A 198 -25.50 -15.90 -4.14
CA THR A 198 -26.02 -17.06 -4.89
C THR A 198 -25.87 -16.80 -6.36
N TYR A 199 -25.30 -17.75 -7.09
CA TYR A 199 -25.17 -17.67 -8.54
C TYR A 199 -25.35 -19.05 -9.17
N ILE A 200 -25.58 -19.06 -10.48
CA ILE A 200 -25.64 -20.31 -11.27
C ILE A 200 -24.30 -20.50 -11.98
N GLU A 201 -23.56 -21.49 -11.57
CA GLU A 201 -22.37 -21.94 -12.27
C GLU A 201 -22.78 -22.91 -13.41
N ASN A 202 -22.14 -22.78 -14.58
CA ASN A 202 -22.62 -23.44 -15.79
C ASN A 202 -22.63 -24.97 -15.70
N ASP A 203 -21.62 -25.56 -15.09
CA ASP A 203 -21.42 -27.02 -15.01
C ASP A 203 -21.84 -27.61 -13.65
N LEU A 204 -21.85 -26.78 -12.58
CA LEU A 204 -22.10 -27.23 -11.21
C LEU A 204 -23.51 -26.86 -10.69
N GLY A 205 -24.22 -25.99 -11.40
CA GLY A 205 -25.55 -25.51 -11.00
C GLY A 205 -25.52 -24.38 -9.99
N GLU A 206 -26.54 -24.33 -9.11
CA GLU A 206 -26.65 -23.25 -8.12
C GLU A 206 -25.64 -23.43 -6.98
N LEU A 207 -24.83 -22.40 -6.77
CA LEU A 207 -23.90 -22.28 -5.64
C LEU A 207 -24.31 -21.11 -4.77
N SER A 208 -24.36 -21.32 -3.45
CA SER A 208 -24.84 -20.33 -2.50
C SER A 208 -24.09 -20.37 -1.18
N VAL A 209 -23.75 -19.21 -0.63
CA VAL A 209 -23.14 -19.04 0.70
C VAL A 209 -23.83 -17.88 1.43
N ASP A 210 -24.22 -18.13 2.65
CA ASP A 210 -24.60 -17.07 3.63
C ASP A 210 -23.38 -16.76 4.48
N PHE A 211 -22.68 -15.67 4.14
CA PHE A 211 -21.48 -15.22 4.83
C PHE A 211 -21.81 -14.71 6.24
N SER A 212 -23.04 -14.22 6.48
CA SER A 212 -23.46 -13.69 7.79
C SER A 212 -23.57 -14.77 8.87
N THR A 213 -23.66 -16.03 8.46
CA THR A 213 -23.66 -17.19 9.37
C THR A 213 -22.36 -17.98 9.34
N SER A 214 -21.38 -17.55 8.53
CA SER A 214 -20.10 -18.23 8.31
C SER A 214 -19.01 -17.65 9.21
N TYR A 215 -18.34 -18.54 9.97
CA TYR A 215 -17.23 -18.19 10.86
C TYR A 215 -15.92 -18.76 10.30
N TYR A 216 -14.86 -17.94 10.32
CA TYR A 216 -13.52 -18.29 9.84
C TYR A 216 -12.56 -18.34 11.03
N ASP A 217 -12.17 -19.55 11.41
CA ASP A 217 -11.25 -19.82 12.52
C ASP A 217 -9.80 -19.76 12.01
N PHE A 218 -9.24 -18.53 11.94
CA PHE A 218 -7.88 -18.30 11.46
C PHE A 218 -6.81 -18.95 12.33
N ASP A 219 -7.03 -19.04 13.64
CA ASP A 219 -6.10 -19.68 14.58
C ASP A 219 -5.94 -21.19 14.31
N SER A 220 -6.96 -21.82 13.77
CA SER A 220 -6.94 -23.24 13.36
C SER A 220 -6.51 -23.46 11.91
N MET A 221 -6.17 -22.40 11.16
CA MET A 221 -5.58 -22.50 9.83
C MET A 221 -4.07 -22.69 9.93
N ALA A 222 -3.53 -23.61 9.14
CA ALA A 222 -2.08 -23.76 9.00
C ALA A 222 -1.61 -23.04 7.74
N PRO A 223 -0.45 -22.35 7.77
CA PRO A 223 0.04 -21.62 6.60
C PRO A 223 0.46 -22.53 5.44
N THR A 224 0.96 -23.75 5.71
CA THR A 224 1.62 -24.59 4.70
C THR A 224 0.88 -25.88 4.34
N TYR A 225 -0.26 -26.15 4.98
CA TYR A 225 -1.10 -27.31 4.65
C TYR A 225 -2.58 -27.02 4.89
N ALA A 226 -3.43 -27.68 4.09
CA ALA A 226 -4.86 -27.43 4.12
C ALA A 226 -5.53 -27.97 5.39
N THR A 227 -6.26 -27.12 6.09
CA THR A 227 -7.13 -27.44 7.22
C THR A 227 -8.60 -27.25 6.84
N ASN A 228 -9.54 -27.73 7.64
CA ASN A 228 -10.97 -27.52 7.36
C ASN A 228 -11.33 -26.02 7.29
N PRO A 229 -10.87 -25.14 8.22
CA PRO A 229 -11.13 -23.71 8.11
C PRO A 229 -10.57 -23.08 6.85
N SER A 230 -9.32 -23.41 6.45
CA SER A 230 -8.73 -22.84 5.22
C SER A 230 -9.45 -23.31 3.94
N ARG A 231 -9.88 -24.57 3.89
CA ARG A 231 -10.69 -25.11 2.78
C ARG A 231 -12.06 -24.43 2.68
N LEU A 232 -12.70 -24.17 3.82
CA LEU A 232 -13.96 -23.42 3.88
C LEU A 232 -13.79 -22.02 3.34
N LEU A 233 -12.74 -21.30 3.80
CA LEU A 233 -12.43 -19.94 3.35
C LEU A 233 -12.20 -19.90 1.84
N LEU A 234 -11.44 -20.86 1.29
CA LEU A 234 -11.18 -20.96 -0.16
C LEU A 234 -12.47 -21.18 -0.96
N TYR A 235 -13.34 -22.10 -0.53
CA TYR A 235 -14.63 -22.34 -1.19
C TYR A 235 -15.53 -21.11 -1.14
N HIS A 236 -15.65 -20.47 0.04
CA HIS A 236 -16.44 -19.27 0.20
C HIS A 236 -15.90 -18.08 -0.62
N SER A 237 -14.58 -17.93 -0.71
CA SER A 237 -13.96 -16.93 -1.59
C SER A 237 -14.32 -17.14 -3.05
N GLY A 238 -14.34 -18.39 -3.52
CA GLY A 238 -14.78 -18.74 -4.87
C GLY A 238 -16.25 -18.40 -5.13
N VAL A 239 -17.14 -18.74 -4.20
CA VAL A 239 -18.57 -18.36 -4.32
C VAL A 239 -18.76 -16.85 -4.29
N ALA A 240 -17.98 -16.13 -3.47
CA ALA A 240 -18.07 -14.66 -3.34
C ALA A 240 -17.82 -13.91 -4.66
N VAL A 241 -17.04 -14.48 -5.56
CA VAL A 241 -16.64 -13.88 -6.84
C VAL A 241 -17.33 -14.52 -8.05
N ASN A 242 -18.33 -15.38 -7.85
CA ASN A 242 -18.97 -16.16 -8.92
C ASN A 242 -17.95 -16.92 -9.77
N MET A 243 -17.07 -17.68 -9.13
CA MET A 243 -16.00 -18.42 -9.80
C MET A 243 -16.55 -19.27 -10.95
N ASP A 244 -15.96 -19.14 -12.13
CA ASP A 244 -16.16 -20.03 -13.28
C ASP A 244 -15.20 -21.21 -13.13
N TYR A 245 -15.73 -22.36 -12.72
CA TYR A 245 -14.95 -23.53 -12.36
C TYR A 245 -14.64 -24.39 -13.59
N ASP A 246 -13.37 -24.57 -13.90
CA ASP A 246 -12.90 -25.41 -15.00
C ASP A 246 -11.67 -26.24 -14.59
N TYR A 247 -11.55 -27.46 -15.08
CA TYR A 247 -10.43 -28.37 -14.79
C TYR A 247 -9.08 -27.84 -15.31
N SER A 248 -9.10 -27.00 -16.35
CA SER A 248 -7.90 -26.39 -16.92
C SER A 248 -7.46 -25.13 -16.17
N GLY A 249 -8.33 -24.56 -15.35
CA GLY A 249 -8.08 -23.36 -14.55
C GLY A 249 -9.36 -22.59 -14.27
N SER A 250 -9.75 -22.49 -13.00
CA SER A 250 -10.91 -21.71 -12.55
C SER A 250 -10.60 -20.24 -12.49
N GLY A 251 -11.51 -19.38 -12.96
CA GLY A 251 -11.30 -17.95 -13.13
C GLY A 251 -12.42 -17.06 -12.56
N ALA A 252 -12.06 -15.85 -12.12
CA ALA A 252 -12.98 -14.82 -11.70
C ALA A 252 -12.36 -13.42 -11.91
N GLN A 253 -13.17 -12.38 -11.87
CA GLN A 253 -12.74 -10.99 -11.95
C GLN A 253 -12.05 -10.56 -10.63
N CYS A 254 -10.97 -9.79 -10.73
CA CYS A 254 -10.30 -9.23 -9.56
C CYS A 254 -10.86 -7.87 -9.18
N GLU A 255 -10.95 -6.94 -10.12
CA GLU A 255 -11.29 -5.54 -9.93
C GLU A 255 -12.73 -5.21 -10.37
N GLY A 256 -13.25 -4.09 -9.86
CA GLY A 256 -14.49 -3.48 -10.30
C GLY A 256 -15.74 -3.94 -9.54
N VAL A 257 -16.89 -3.79 -10.22
CA VAL A 257 -18.19 -4.10 -9.62
C VAL A 257 -18.46 -5.60 -9.57
N TYR A 258 -19.54 -5.97 -8.85
CA TYR A 258 -20.01 -7.34 -8.77
C TYR A 258 -20.17 -8.03 -10.15
N PRO A 259 -19.69 -9.28 -10.30
CA PRO A 259 -18.92 -10.05 -9.33
C PRO A 259 -17.40 -9.82 -9.51
N SER A 260 -16.69 -9.45 -8.43
CA SER A 260 -15.23 -9.31 -8.42
C SER A 260 -14.66 -9.51 -7.02
N ALA A 261 -13.33 -9.70 -6.92
CA ALA A 261 -12.66 -9.76 -5.63
C ALA A 261 -12.76 -8.43 -4.87
N GLU A 262 -12.63 -7.29 -5.57
CA GLU A 262 -12.80 -5.96 -4.97
C GLU A 262 -14.17 -5.83 -4.30
N TYR A 263 -15.24 -6.17 -5.03
CA TYR A 263 -16.60 -6.14 -4.50
C TYR A 263 -16.78 -7.11 -3.33
N ALA A 264 -16.28 -8.34 -3.47
CA ALA A 264 -16.43 -9.40 -2.48
C ALA A 264 -15.72 -9.06 -1.16
N MET A 265 -14.49 -8.52 -1.23
CA MET A 265 -13.73 -8.11 -0.05
C MET A 265 -14.48 -7.03 0.75
N LYS A 266 -15.02 -6.01 0.09
CA LYS A 266 -15.84 -4.96 0.71
C LYS A 266 -17.15 -5.48 1.26
N THR A 267 -17.91 -6.19 0.41
CA THR A 267 -19.32 -6.52 0.69
C THR A 267 -19.49 -7.72 1.60
N PHE A 268 -18.70 -8.79 1.42
CA PHE A 268 -18.89 -10.04 2.15
C PHE A 268 -17.86 -10.24 3.26
N PHE A 269 -16.65 -9.73 3.06
CA PHE A 269 -15.53 -9.95 3.97
C PHE A 269 -15.16 -8.70 4.80
N LYS A 270 -15.98 -7.66 4.79
CA LYS A 270 -15.86 -6.47 5.67
C LYS A 270 -14.51 -5.74 5.54
N PHE A 271 -13.87 -5.80 4.39
CA PHE A 271 -12.74 -4.92 4.12
C PHE A 271 -13.23 -3.49 3.89
N SER A 272 -12.32 -2.54 4.06
CA SER A 272 -12.60 -1.12 3.94
C SER A 272 -13.16 -0.74 2.56
N ASP A 273 -14.02 0.25 2.52
CA ASP A 273 -14.56 0.84 1.28
C ASP A 273 -13.48 1.59 0.46
N ILE A 274 -12.31 1.92 1.08
CA ILE A 274 -11.19 2.55 0.37
C ILE A 274 -10.42 1.58 -0.53
N VAL A 275 -10.62 0.26 -0.40
CA VAL A 275 -10.07 -0.70 -1.36
C VAL A 275 -10.36 -0.23 -2.78
N ASN A 276 -9.32 -0.16 -3.59
CA ASN A 276 -9.47 0.31 -4.97
C ASN A 276 -8.47 -0.37 -5.90
N ASN A 277 -8.64 -0.16 -7.21
CA ASN A 277 -7.76 -0.70 -8.23
C ASN A 277 -6.74 0.34 -8.70
N ALA A 278 -5.46 0.00 -8.64
CA ALA A 278 -4.39 0.68 -9.36
C ALA A 278 -4.18 -0.06 -10.69
N ASP A 279 -4.60 0.57 -11.79
CA ASP A 279 -4.54 0.02 -13.14
C ASP A 279 -3.19 0.35 -13.78
N GLY A 280 -2.37 -0.66 -14.00
CA GLY A 280 -1.04 -0.51 -14.57
C GLY A 280 -1.03 -0.09 -16.05
N ASP A 281 -2.10 -0.32 -16.78
CA ASP A 281 -2.24 0.11 -18.18
C ASP A 281 -2.67 1.59 -18.30
N VAL A 282 -3.35 2.13 -17.27
CA VAL A 282 -3.75 3.55 -17.19
C VAL A 282 -2.61 4.40 -16.63
N ILE A 283 -1.76 3.83 -15.79
CA ILE A 283 -0.58 4.51 -15.25
C ILE A 283 0.56 4.43 -16.28
N ASP A 284 0.70 5.48 -17.08
CA ASP A 284 1.66 5.56 -18.21
C ASP A 284 3.14 5.34 -17.84
N ASN A 285 3.46 5.26 -16.54
CA ASN A 285 4.83 5.17 -16.05
C ASN A 285 5.01 4.02 -15.07
N ILE A 286 5.72 2.98 -15.49
CA ILE A 286 6.04 1.81 -14.66
C ILE A 286 6.74 2.17 -13.33
N SER A 287 7.49 3.28 -13.29
CA SER A 287 8.14 3.75 -12.05
C SER A 287 7.13 4.33 -11.06
N GLU A 288 6.10 4.99 -11.56
CA GLU A 288 4.99 5.49 -10.76
C GLU A 288 4.15 4.34 -10.21
N PHE A 289 3.76 3.39 -11.06
CA PHE A 289 3.04 2.20 -10.65
C PHE A 289 3.82 1.43 -9.57
N ARG A 290 5.12 1.19 -9.79
CA ARG A 290 6.00 0.59 -8.78
C ARG A 290 6.03 1.37 -7.46
N SER A 291 6.00 2.70 -7.51
CA SER A 291 6.00 3.54 -6.32
C SER A 291 4.70 3.41 -5.52
N ILE A 292 3.55 3.31 -6.19
CA ILE A 292 2.25 3.03 -5.56
C ILE A 292 2.30 1.69 -4.84
N LEU A 293 2.75 0.63 -5.53
CA LEU A 293 2.84 -0.71 -4.93
C LEU A 293 3.77 -0.73 -3.71
N LYS A 294 4.96 -0.12 -3.82
CA LYS A 294 5.89 -0.04 -2.69
C LYS A 294 5.33 0.74 -1.51
N ASN A 295 4.59 1.81 -1.76
CA ASN A 295 3.94 2.55 -0.68
C ASN A 295 2.93 1.70 0.09
N GLN A 296 2.17 0.82 -0.57
CA GLN A 296 1.31 -0.15 0.10
C GLN A 296 2.12 -1.08 1.02
N LEU A 297 3.20 -1.65 0.46
CA LEU A 297 4.05 -2.60 1.18
C LEU A 297 4.80 -1.95 2.35
N ASP A 298 5.26 -0.71 2.21
CA ASP A 298 5.90 0.09 3.28
C ASP A 298 4.93 0.34 4.47
N ASN A 299 3.62 0.29 4.20
CA ASN A 299 2.55 0.44 5.19
C ASN A 299 1.94 -0.91 5.61
N ASN A 300 2.63 -2.03 5.39
CA ASN A 300 2.19 -3.39 5.73
C ASN A 300 0.84 -3.79 5.10
N LYS A 301 0.54 -3.28 3.92
CA LYS A 301 -0.68 -3.59 3.17
C LYS A 301 -0.33 -4.53 2.01
N PRO A 302 -0.64 -5.82 2.08
CA PRO A 302 -0.45 -6.74 0.96
C PRO A 302 -1.41 -6.40 -0.18
N ILE A 303 -1.01 -6.76 -1.39
CA ILE A 303 -1.67 -6.38 -2.63
C ILE A 303 -2.18 -7.66 -3.31
N LEU A 304 -3.44 -7.68 -3.73
CA LEU A 304 -3.92 -8.68 -4.68
C LEU A 304 -3.62 -8.16 -6.08
N PHE A 305 -2.74 -8.85 -6.78
CA PHE A 305 -2.28 -8.47 -8.11
C PHE A 305 -2.82 -9.43 -9.16
N SER A 306 -3.13 -8.91 -10.33
CA SER A 306 -3.58 -9.70 -11.47
C SER A 306 -2.92 -9.23 -12.76
N GLY A 307 -2.86 -10.12 -13.73
CA GLY A 307 -2.34 -9.80 -15.05
C GLY A 307 -2.62 -10.91 -16.04
N PHE A 308 -2.45 -10.59 -17.30
CA PHE A 308 -2.62 -11.50 -18.42
C PHE A 308 -1.33 -11.62 -19.22
N SER A 309 -1.21 -12.70 -19.94
CA SER A 309 -0.03 -12.97 -20.73
C SER A 309 -0.09 -12.45 -22.15
N ASP A 310 -1.26 -12.08 -22.61
CA ASP A 310 -1.46 -11.47 -23.92
C ASP A 310 -2.64 -10.47 -23.91
N THR A 311 -2.71 -9.65 -24.97
CA THR A 311 -3.76 -8.66 -25.16
C THR A 311 -5.14 -9.23 -25.53
N TYR A 312 -5.26 -10.55 -25.63
CA TYR A 312 -6.53 -11.25 -25.92
C TYR A 312 -7.18 -11.79 -24.65
N GLY A 313 -6.54 -11.57 -23.47
CA GLY A 313 -7.04 -12.06 -22.19
C GLY A 313 -6.83 -13.55 -21.94
N ASN A 314 -5.90 -14.19 -22.68
CA ASN A 314 -5.55 -15.58 -22.43
C ASN A 314 -4.52 -15.68 -21.30
N GLY A 315 -4.58 -16.78 -20.54
CA GLY A 315 -3.60 -17.11 -19.52
C GLY A 315 -3.53 -16.07 -18.38
N GLY A 316 -4.68 -15.58 -17.89
CA GLY A 316 -4.76 -14.72 -16.73
C GLY A 316 -4.35 -15.44 -15.45
N HIS A 317 -3.79 -14.68 -14.50
CA HIS A 317 -3.48 -15.16 -13.16
C HIS A 317 -3.68 -14.04 -12.13
N ALA A 318 -4.07 -14.44 -10.91
CA ALA A 318 -4.10 -13.58 -9.73
C ALA A 318 -3.17 -14.15 -8.65
N TRP A 319 -2.42 -13.27 -7.99
CA TRP A 319 -1.47 -13.63 -6.93
C TRP A 319 -1.33 -12.48 -5.94
N ASN A 320 -0.57 -12.70 -4.87
CA ASN A 320 -0.30 -11.63 -3.92
C ASN A 320 1.10 -11.06 -4.11
N VAL A 321 1.21 -9.72 -4.03
CA VAL A 321 2.47 -9.01 -3.88
C VAL A 321 2.54 -8.53 -2.45
N ASP A 322 3.54 -9.03 -1.70
CA ASP A 322 3.58 -8.90 -0.24
C ASP A 322 4.96 -8.49 0.30
N GLY A 323 5.87 -8.07 -0.58
CA GLY A 323 7.19 -7.60 -0.20
C GLY A 323 7.96 -7.09 -1.40
N TYR A 324 9.15 -6.54 -1.18
CA TYR A 324 10.04 -6.15 -2.26
C TYR A 324 11.52 -6.09 -1.84
N GLN A 325 12.41 -6.27 -2.80
CA GLN A 325 13.85 -6.02 -2.69
C GLN A 325 14.33 -5.17 -3.88
N GLY A 326 14.79 -3.95 -3.59
CA GLY A 326 15.12 -2.99 -4.65
C GLY A 326 13.91 -2.71 -5.56
N ASN A 327 14.01 -3.06 -6.85
CA ASN A 327 12.92 -2.92 -7.82
C ASN A 327 12.13 -4.22 -8.09
N ASN A 328 12.53 -5.32 -7.43
CA ASN A 328 11.86 -6.61 -7.58
C ASN A 328 10.80 -6.76 -6.49
N LEU A 329 9.58 -7.09 -6.89
CA LEU A 329 8.44 -7.35 -6.02
C LEU A 329 8.39 -8.83 -5.65
N HIS A 330 8.10 -9.13 -4.39
CA HIS A 330 7.88 -10.51 -3.96
C HIS A 330 6.47 -10.94 -4.36
N CYS A 331 6.38 -12.07 -5.08
CA CYS A 331 5.16 -12.68 -5.54
C CYS A 331 4.89 -13.98 -4.79
N ASN A 332 3.75 -14.06 -4.13
CA ASN A 332 3.18 -15.30 -3.63
C ASN A 332 2.11 -15.76 -4.63
N TRP A 333 2.49 -16.75 -5.44
CA TRP A 333 1.71 -17.15 -6.61
C TRP A 333 0.45 -17.98 -6.29
N GLY A 334 0.27 -18.42 -5.05
CA GLY A 334 -0.83 -19.32 -4.69
C GLY A 334 -0.67 -20.75 -5.22
N TRP A 335 0.57 -21.24 -5.27
CA TRP A 335 0.94 -22.58 -5.75
C TRP A 335 1.61 -23.42 -4.66
N GLY A 336 1.06 -23.38 -3.44
CA GLY A 336 1.60 -24.16 -2.32
C GLY A 336 2.99 -23.73 -1.86
N GLY A 337 3.34 -22.45 -2.04
CA GLY A 337 4.65 -21.89 -1.72
C GLY A 337 5.73 -22.12 -2.78
N TYR A 338 5.48 -23.00 -3.76
CA TYR A 338 6.44 -23.23 -4.83
C TYR A 338 6.57 -22.05 -5.77
N ASN A 339 7.80 -21.79 -6.20
CA ASN A 339 8.15 -20.71 -7.13
C ASN A 339 7.90 -19.29 -6.60
N ASN A 340 7.49 -19.11 -5.33
CA ASN A 340 7.40 -17.80 -4.71
C ASN A 340 8.77 -17.13 -4.72
N GLY A 341 8.82 -15.82 -4.99
CA GLY A 341 10.09 -15.11 -5.09
C GLY A 341 9.96 -13.70 -5.60
N TYR A 342 11.10 -13.12 -5.95
CA TYR A 342 11.21 -11.73 -6.38
C TYR A 342 11.32 -11.63 -7.89
N PHE A 343 10.44 -10.81 -8.48
CA PHE A 343 10.32 -10.63 -9.93
C PHE A 343 10.24 -9.14 -10.29
N ASN A 344 10.75 -8.79 -11.47
CA ASN A 344 10.66 -7.43 -11.95
C ASN A 344 9.23 -7.12 -12.45
N LEU A 345 8.69 -5.95 -12.10
CA LEU A 345 7.35 -5.53 -12.49
C LEU A 345 7.15 -5.52 -14.03
N SER A 346 8.18 -5.10 -14.78
CA SER A 346 8.10 -5.02 -16.25
C SER A 346 7.94 -6.37 -16.96
N THR A 347 8.28 -7.46 -16.27
CA THR A 347 8.13 -8.82 -16.82
C THR A 347 7.18 -9.67 -16.00
N MET A 348 6.91 -9.28 -14.77
CA MET A 348 6.04 -9.86 -13.74
C MET A 348 5.64 -11.31 -14.02
N GLY A 349 6.65 -12.15 -14.21
CA GLY A 349 6.41 -13.55 -14.49
C GLY A 349 5.72 -13.85 -15.83
N GLY A 350 5.69 -12.91 -16.79
CA GLY A 350 4.99 -13.11 -18.07
C GLY A 350 3.51 -12.73 -18.04
N PHE A 351 3.00 -12.27 -16.92
CA PHE A 351 1.69 -11.62 -16.79
C PHE A 351 1.88 -10.09 -16.88
N ASP A 352 2.34 -9.65 -18.06
CA ASP A 352 2.82 -8.29 -18.31
C ASP A 352 1.81 -7.41 -19.08
N THR A 353 0.59 -7.93 -19.27
CA THR A 353 -0.51 -7.25 -19.95
C THR A 353 -1.70 -7.12 -19.00
N TRP A 354 -2.40 -5.99 -19.06
CA TRP A 354 -3.55 -5.69 -18.20
C TRP A 354 -3.26 -5.97 -16.72
N GLN A 355 -2.13 -5.40 -16.27
CA GLN A 355 -1.73 -5.51 -14.88
C GLN A 355 -2.61 -4.64 -14.00
N ASN A 356 -3.24 -5.25 -13.02
CA ASN A 356 -4.09 -4.60 -12.04
C ASN A 356 -3.66 -4.95 -10.62
N ALA A 357 -3.81 -4.01 -9.71
CA ALA A 357 -3.47 -4.19 -8.31
C ALA A 357 -4.61 -3.68 -7.42
N LEU A 358 -5.27 -4.57 -6.69
CA LEU A 358 -6.14 -4.14 -5.61
C LEU A 358 -5.28 -3.69 -4.44
N ILE A 359 -5.35 -2.43 -4.12
CA ILE A 359 -4.61 -1.74 -3.06
C ILE A 359 -5.55 -1.31 -1.94
N ASP A 360 -4.95 -0.89 -0.82
CA ASP A 360 -5.68 -0.53 0.40
C ASP A 360 -6.58 -1.68 0.91
N LEU A 361 -6.11 -2.92 0.69
CA LEU A 361 -6.77 -4.15 1.18
C LEU A 361 -6.56 -4.29 2.69
N ILE A 362 -7.26 -3.44 3.45
CA ILE A 362 -7.27 -3.45 4.91
C ILE A 362 -8.66 -3.81 5.44
N PRO A 363 -8.76 -4.54 6.56
CA PRO A 363 -10.02 -4.67 7.29
C PRO A 363 -10.63 -3.31 7.62
N ASN A 364 -11.96 -3.21 7.60
CA ASN A 364 -12.64 -1.95 7.90
C ASN A 364 -12.37 -1.43 9.33
N ILE A 365 -11.99 -2.32 10.25
CA ILE A 365 -11.56 -1.95 11.60
C ILE A 365 -10.20 -1.24 11.64
N TYR A 366 -9.44 -1.26 10.54
CA TYR A 366 -8.15 -0.57 10.40
C TYR A 366 -8.25 0.73 9.58
N GLU A 367 -9.45 1.22 9.31
CA GLU A 367 -9.60 2.54 8.69
C GLU A 367 -9.06 3.63 9.63
N SER A 368 -8.37 4.60 9.03
CA SER A 368 -7.94 5.75 9.80
C SER A 368 -9.16 6.52 10.28
N PRO A 369 -9.21 6.93 11.54
CA PRO A 369 -10.32 7.69 12.07
C PRO A 369 -10.44 9.07 11.39
N LEU A 370 -11.66 9.57 11.26
CA LEU A 370 -11.92 10.93 10.82
C LEU A 370 -11.92 11.85 12.05
N ALA A 371 -10.91 12.70 12.17
CA ALA A 371 -10.83 13.66 13.26
C ALA A 371 -11.91 14.75 13.08
N LEU A 372 -12.68 15.01 14.13
CA LEU A 372 -13.66 16.08 14.25
C LEU A 372 -13.74 16.52 15.69
N PHE A 373 -14.01 17.81 15.93
CA PHE A 373 -14.27 18.32 17.28
C PHE A 373 -15.24 19.51 17.25
N GLU A 374 -15.86 19.75 18.40
CA GLU A 374 -16.55 21.00 18.70
C GLU A 374 -15.84 21.71 19.86
N TYR A 375 -16.07 23.00 20.00
CA TYR A 375 -15.45 23.79 21.06
C TYR A 375 -16.39 24.86 21.63
N GLU A 376 -16.11 25.25 22.88
CA GLU A 376 -16.77 26.36 23.56
C GLU A 376 -15.70 27.33 24.09
N VAL A 377 -15.83 28.60 23.75
CA VAL A 377 -14.92 29.66 24.21
C VAL A 377 -15.50 30.28 25.49
N ILE A 378 -14.74 30.25 26.58
CA ILE A 378 -15.08 30.82 27.88
C ILE A 378 -13.94 31.74 28.25
N ASP A 379 -14.10 33.04 27.95
CA ASP A 379 -13.07 34.06 28.09
C ASP A 379 -11.79 33.74 27.28
N ASP A 380 -10.66 33.49 27.92
CA ASP A 380 -9.39 33.07 27.32
C ASP A 380 -9.19 31.55 27.29
N THR A 381 -10.12 30.82 27.84
CA THR A 381 -10.08 29.36 27.94
C THR A 381 -11.07 28.74 26.98
N VAL A 382 -10.60 27.75 26.23
CA VAL A 382 -11.43 26.99 25.30
C VAL A 382 -11.50 25.54 25.72
N VAL A 383 -12.71 25.03 25.74
CA VAL A 383 -13.01 23.62 26.00
C VAL A 383 -13.27 22.93 24.67
N PHE A 384 -12.58 21.83 24.41
CA PHE A 384 -12.69 21.03 23.20
C PHE A 384 -13.28 19.67 23.50
N ILE A 385 -14.22 19.23 22.68
CA ILE A 385 -14.89 17.95 22.78
C ILE A 385 -14.73 17.20 21.46
N ASP A 386 -14.17 16.01 21.52
CA ASP A 386 -14.01 15.13 20.39
C ASP A 386 -15.36 14.66 19.80
N LEU A 387 -15.50 14.78 18.49
CA LEU A 387 -16.60 14.26 17.68
C LEU A 387 -16.09 13.30 16.59
N SER A 388 -14.84 12.84 16.70
CA SER A 388 -14.21 12.01 15.69
C SER A 388 -14.97 10.72 15.44
N GLU A 389 -15.00 10.33 14.16
CA GLU A 389 -15.74 9.16 13.70
C GLU A 389 -14.78 8.03 13.33
N VAL A 390 -15.10 6.84 13.81
CA VAL A 390 -14.55 5.55 13.36
C VAL A 390 -15.69 4.55 13.23
N ILE A 391 -15.50 3.47 12.51
CA ILE A 391 -16.50 2.41 12.39
C ILE A 391 -16.91 1.85 13.75
N ASN A 392 -15.96 1.82 14.70
CA ASN A 392 -16.21 1.50 16.09
C ASN A 392 -15.51 2.53 16.99
N THR A 393 -16.29 3.44 17.59
CA THR A 393 -15.79 4.54 18.43
C THR A 393 -15.01 4.07 19.67
N GLU A 394 -15.19 2.84 20.12
CA GLU A 394 -14.43 2.25 21.23
C GLU A 394 -12.96 1.98 20.86
N GLN A 395 -12.58 2.14 19.59
CA GLN A 395 -11.24 1.86 19.08
C GLN A 395 -10.31 3.07 18.99
N LEU A 396 -10.73 4.26 19.43
CA LEU A 396 -9.81 5.40 19.56
C LEU A 396 -8.89 5.24 20.77
N GLU A 397 -7.61 5.49 20.61
CA GLU A 397 -6.58 5.32 21.63
C GLU A 397 -6.00 6.65 22.09
N SER A 398 -5.76 7.60 21.16
CA SER A 398 -5.14 8.87 21.50
C SER A 398 -5.65 10.03 20.66
N TRP A 399 -5.64 11.23 21.27
CA TRP A 399 -5.99 12.52 20.69
C TRP A 399 -4.80 13.44 20.81
N ASN A 400 -4.33 13.97 19.69
CA ASN A 400 -3.20 14.87 19.63
C ASN A 400 -3.69 16.25 19.15
N TRP A 401 -3.72 17.20 20.07
CA TRP A 401 -4.15 18.58 19.87
C TRP A 401 -2.95 19.49 19.63
N ASP A 402 -3.04 20.34 18.62
CA ASP A 402 -2.16 21.50 18.44
C ASP A 402 -3.05 22.76 18.51
N PHE A 403 -2.78 23.62 19.51
CA PHE A 403 -3.64 24.78 19.74
C PHE A 403 -3.26 25.99 18.88
N GLY A 404 -2.23 25.89 18.04
CA GLY A 404 -1.82 26.96 17.12
C GLY A 404 -1.03 28.10 17.77
N ASP A 405 -0.82 28.05 19.08
CA ASP A 405 0.01 28.99 19.86
C ASP A 405 1.39 28.41 20.21
N GLY A 406 1.72 27.25 19.68
CA GLY A 406 2.95 26.49 19.95
C GLY A 406 2.82 25.49 21.10
N ILE A 407 1.65 25.37 21.71
CA ILE A 407 1.35 24.37 22.74
C ILE A 407 0.61 23.19 22.10
N THR A 408 1.01 21.97 22.47
CA THR A 408 0.36 20.73 22.04
C THR A 408 -0.03 19.89 23.25
N LEU A 409 -1.08 19.06 23.10
CA LEU A 409 -1.53 18.13 24.13
C LEU A 409 -1.84 16.77 23.49
N THR A 410 -1.27 15.69 24.04
CA THR A 410 -1.69 14.34 23.70
C THR A 410 -2.36 13.70 24.92
N ASN A 411 -3.56 13.20 24.75
CA ASN A 411 -4.31 12.54 25.81
C ASN A 411 -5.06 11.29 25.27
N ASN A 412 -5.84 10.63 26.14
CA ASN A 412 -6.60 9.42 25.86
C ASN A 412 -8.09 9.56 26.15
N SER A 413 -8.62 10.77 26.21
CA SER A 413 -10.00 11.02 26.65
C SER A 413 -10.87 11.78 25.66
N GLY A 414 -10.32 12.27 24.54
CA GLY A 414 -11.07 13.09 23.59
C GLY A 414 -11.52 14.45 24.13
N PHE A 415 -11.08 14.83 25.30
CA PHE A 415 -11.40 16.11 25.95
C PHE A 415 -10.12 16.91 26.13
N ALA A 416 -10.14 18.18 25.77
CA ALA A 416 -9.05 19.11 26.06
C ALA A 416 -9.58 20.45 26.55
N GLU A 417 -8.80 21.09 27.40
CA GLU A 417 -9.01 22.47 27.86
C GLU A 417 -7.70 23.22 27.66
N HIS A 418 -7.74 24.39 27.05
CA HIS A 418 -6.58 25.21 26.81
C HIS A 418 -6.88 26.68 27.05
N THR A 419 -5.98 27.37 27.75
CA THR A 419 -6.06 28.82 28.03
C THR A 419 -5.03 29.55 27.17
N PHE A 420 -5.51 30.34 26.23
CA PHE A 420 -4.67 31.18 25.36
C PHE A 420 -4.16 32.38 26.10
N GLN A 421 -2.88 32.67 25.96
CA GLN A 421 -2.23 33.81 26.67
C GLN A 421 -2.40 35.12 25.92
N ASP A 422 -2.60 35.07 24.60
CA ASP A 422 -2.73 36.21 23.72
C ASP A 422 -4.10 36.24 23.04
N ASN A 423 -4.57 37.42 22.68
CA ASN A 423 -5.72 37.58 21.79
C ASN A 423 -5.29 37.34 20.35
N GLY A 424 -6.16 36.76 19.56
CA GLY A 424 -5.89 36.51 18.15
C GLY A 424 -6.73 35.36 17.55
N GLU A 425 -6.38 35.04 16.34
CA GLU A 425 -6.93 33.86 15.63
C GLU A 425 -5.89 32.73 15.71
N PHE A 426 -6.32 31.56 16.16
CA PHE A 426 -5.50 30.38 16.34
C PHE A 426 -6.05 29.25 15.48
N GLU A 427 -5.17 28.63 14.68
CA GLU A 427 -5.51 27.43 13.91
C GLU A 427 -5.32 26.21 14.82
N VAL A 428 -6.41 25.76 15.45
CA VAL A 428 -6.40 24.59 16.32
C VAL A 428 -6.64 23.34 15.50
N SER A 429 -5.80 22.34 15.67
CA SER A 429 -5.93 21.08 14.97
C SER A 429 -5.97 19.86 15.89
N LEU A 430 -6.72 18.84 15.47
CA LEU A 430 -6.82 17.56 16.13
C LEU A 430 -6.41 16.43 15.18
N ILE A 431 -5.54 15.54 15.64
CA ILE A 431 -5.27 14.24 15.04
C ILE A 431 -5.68 13.16 16.03
N VAL A 432 -6.50 12.22 15.60
CA VAL A 432 -6.86 11.05 16.41
C VAL A 432 -6.20 9.78 15.89
N THR A 433 -5.86 8.87 16.79
CA THR A 433 -5.22 7.59 16.47
C THR A 433 -6.05 6.46 17.07
N ASN A 434 -6.31 5.41 16.29
CA ASN A 434 -7.02 4.24 16.78
C ASN A 434 -6.09 3.25 17.50
N ILE A 435 -6.65 2.23 18.16
CA ILE A 435 -5.91 1.18 18.89
C ILE A 435 -4.93 0.37 18.02
N TYR A 436 -5.00 0.48 16.70
CA TYR A 436 -4.10 -0.17 15.75
C TYR A 436 -2.96 0.76 15.30
N GLY A 437 -2.86 1.97 15.89
CA GLY A 437 -1.81 2.93 15.62
C GLY A 437 -2.00 3.73 14.32
N GLN A 438 -3.20 3.71 13.74
CA GLN A 438 -3.49 4.49 12.53
C GLN A 438 -4.03 5.85 12.90
N SER A 439 -3.39 6.88 12.36
CA SER A 439 -3.77 8.28 12.58
C SER A 439 -4.58 8.81 11.41
N GLY A 440 -5.63 9.57 11.73
CA GLY A 440 -6.42 10.30 10.75
C GLY A 440 -5.67 11.51 10.17
N ILE A 441 -6.31 12.16 9.19
CA ILE A 441 -5.89 13.49 8.72
C ILE A 441 -6.27 14.51 9.80
N ALA A 442 -5.41 15.51 10.03
CA ALA A 442 -5.72 16.58 10.97
C ALA A 442 -7.00 17.33 10.56
N HIS A 443 -7.92 17.48 11.51
CA HIS A 443 -9.03 18.42 11.38
C HIS A 443 -8.62 19.75 11.99
N THR A 444 -8.83 20.87 11.30
CA THR A 444 -8.37 22.20 11.73
C THR A 444 -9.53 23.18 11.73
N GLU A 445 -9.65 23.93 12.82
CA GLU A 445 -10.62 25.02 13.00
C GLU A 445 -9.89 26.31 13.40
N THR A 446 -10.36 27.45 12.91
CA THR A 446 -9.84 28.76 13.33
C THR A 446 -10.67 29.27 14.50
N ILE A 447 -10.01 29.51 15.64
CA ILE A 447 -10.65 29.96 16.88
C ILE A 447 -10.19 31.39 17.18
N SER A 448 -11.16 32.29 17.42
CA SER A 448 -10.89 33.68 17.75
C SER A 448 -10.97 33.88 19.27
N ILE A 449 -9.88 34.27 19.87
CA ILE A 449 -9.80 34.66 21.29
C ILE A 449 -9.77 36.16 21.37
N ASN A 450 -10.81 36.74 22.01
CA ASN A 450 -10.97 38.16 22.20
C ASN A 450 -11.23 38.44 23.68
N ASN A 451 -10.19 38.34 24.47
CA ASN A 451 -10.27 38.69 25.89
C ASN A 451 -9.95 40.19 26.06
N TYR A 452 -10.95 40.95 26.39
CA TYR A 452 -10.79 42.37 26.70
C TYR A 452 -11.58 42.73 27.96
N VAL A 453 -11.00 43.56 28.77
CA VAL A 453 -11.67 44.14 29.92
C VAL A 453 -12.16 45.53 29.51
N ILE A 454 -13.50 45.72 29.57
CA ILE A 454 -14.08 47.03 29.22
C ILE A 454 -13.44 48.13 30.07
N GLY A 455 -12.80 49.12 29.42
CA GLY A 455 -12.10 50.23 30.04
C GLY A 455 -10.59 50.04 30.19
N ASP A 456 -10.07 48.80 30.08
CA ASP A 456 -8.62 48.52 30.05
C ASP A 456 -8.20 48.42 28.56
N ILE A 457 -7.91 49.59 27.98
CA ILE A 457 -7.69 49.75 26.54
C ILE A 457 -6.29 49.32 26.14
N ASN A 458 -5.31 49.49 27.09
CA ASN A 458 -3.93 49.12 26.86
C ASN A 458 -3.59 47.69 27.31
N SER A 459 -4.57 46.96 27.82
CA SER A 459 -4.47 45.58 28.30
C SER A 459 -3.39 45.35 29.36
N ASP A 460 -3.18 46.38 30.25
CA ASP A 460 -2.22 46.31 31.36
C ASP A 460 -2.85 45.81 32.68
N THR A 461 -4.10 45.39 32.65
CA THR A 461 -4.94 44.91 33.75
C THR A 461 -5.41 45.99 34.71
N PHE A 462 -5.10 47.28 34.48
CA PHE A 462 -5.48 48.38 35.31
C PHE A 462 -6.27 49.43 34.49
N ILE A 463 -7.51 49.65 34.84
CA ILE A 463 -8.29 50.78 34.25
C ILE A 463 -7.82 52.06 34.89
N ASN A 464 -7.09 52.92 34.16
CA ASN A 464 -6.45 54.11 34.68
C ASN A 464 -6.38 55.25 33.63
N VAL A 465 -5.66 56.31 33.93
CA VAL A 465 -5.55 57.49 33.06
C VAL A 465 -4.88 57.20 31.71
N LEU A 466 -4.05 56.13 31.61
CA LEU A 466 -3.40 55.77 30.37
C LEU A 466 -4.41 55.27 29.34
N ASP A 467 -5.44 54.57 29.77
CA ASP A 467 -6.53 54.11 28.92
C ASP A 467 -7.34 55.27 28.36
N ILE A 468 -7.59 56.29 29.20
CA ILE A 468 -8.25 57.52 28.74
C ILE A 468 -7.41 58.21 27.67
N VAL A 469 -6.08 58.23 27.82
CA VAL A 469 -5.18 58.86 26.83
C VAL A 469 -5.25 58.10 25.49
N LEU A 470 -5.28 56.77 25.51
CA LEU A 470 -5.45 55.93 24.30
C LEU A 470 -6.81 56.18 23.66
N LEU A 471 -7.90 56.14 24.42
CA LEU A 471 -9.24 56.40 23.95
C LEU A 471 -9.36 57.79 23.28
N VAL A 472 -8.77 58.82 23.88
CA VAL A 472 -8.72 60.16 23.28
C VAL A 472 -7.95 60.15 21.96
N ASN A 473 -6.84 59.44 21.86
CA ASN A 473 -6.06 59.34 20.63
C ASN A 473 -6.85 58.64 19.52
N PHE A 474 -7.64 57.59 19.83
CA PHE A 474 -8.54 56.94 18.89
C PHE A 474 -9.64 57.88 18.41
N ILE A 475 -10.29 58.59 19.33
CA ILE A 475 -11.37 59.55 18.99
C ILE A 475 -10.87 60.72 18.13
N LEU A 476 -9.59 61.13 18.34
CA LEU A 476 -8.97 62.20 17.55
C LEU A 476 -8.30 61.72 16.26
N ASP A 477 -8.48 60.49 15.89
CA ASP A 477 -7.84 59.83 14.70
C ASP A 477 -6.30 59.94 14.72
N SER A 478 -5.69 60.07 15.92
CA SER A 478 -4.24 60.12 16.08
C SER A 478 -3.59 58.73 15.97
N SER A 479 -4.37 57.69 16.24
CA SER A 479 -4.07 56.26 16.05
C SER A 479 -5.37 55.49 15.76
N SER A 480 -5.25 54.30 15.15
CA SER A 480 -6.38 53.43 14.93
C SER A 480 -6.34 52.29 15.92
N PRO A 481 -7.44 51.95 16.60
CA PRO A 481 -7.50 50.82 17.51
C PRO A 481 -7.47 49.48 16.75
N SER A 482 -6.89 48.47 17.37
CA SER A 482 -7.16 47.07 17.02
C SER A 482 -8.59 46.70 17.38
N SER A 483 -9.05 45.50 16.98
CA SER A 483 -10.41 45.05 17.30
C SER A 483 -10.64 44.92 18.81
N SER A 484 -9.67 44.39 19.56
CA SER A 484 -9.74 44.27 21.03
C SER A 484 -9.70 45.64 21.74
N GLU A 485 -8.83 46.54 21.30
CA GLU A 485 -8.77 47.91 21.83
C GLU A 485 -10.07 48.68 21.56
N PHE A 486 -10.69 48.47 20.36
CA PHE A 486 -11.98 49.09 20.07
C PHE A 486 -13.08 48.59 21.02
N LEU A 487 -13.15 47.27 21.23
CA LEU A 487 -14.13 46.66 22.13
C LEU A 487 -13.93 47.04 23.58
N ALA A 488 -12.66 47.16 24.04
CA ALA A 488 -12.34 47.65 25.38
C ALA A 488 -12.67 49.15 25.55
N ALA A 489 -12.58 49.94 24.46
CA ALA A 489 -12.77 51.39 24.44
C ALA A 489 -14.25 51.78 24.29
N ASP A 490 -15.08 51.01 23.63
CA ASP A 490 -16.54 51.22 23.48
C ASP A 490 -17.26 50.81 24.79
N TYR A 491 -17.08 51.64 25.82
CA TYR A 491 -17.55 51.35 27.16
C TYR A 491 -19.07 51.21 27.26
N ASN A 492 -19.80 51.94 26.43
CA ASN A 492 -21.26 51.91 26.42
C ASN A 492 -21.85 50.94 25.40
N SER A 493 -20.97 50.23 24.62
CA SER A 493 -21.35 49.23 23.59
C SER A 493 -22.30 49.79 22.52
N ASP A 494 -22.13 51.09 22.12
CA ASP A 494 -22.95 51.71 21.09
C ASP A 494 -22.35 51.59 19.67
N GLY A 495 -21.17 51.01 19.52
CA GLY A 495 -20.43 50.80 18.29
C GLY A 495 -19.68 52.01 17.77
N PHE A 496 -19.53 53.06 18.58
CA PHE A 496 -18.81 54.29 18.24
C PHE A 496 -17.92 54.75 19.39
N LEU A 497 -16.64 55.00 19.14
CA LEU A 497 -15.75 55.60 20.12
C LEU A 497 -16.01 57.13 20.15
N ASN A 498 -16.42 57.62 21.30
CA ASN A 498 -16.76 59.04 21.46
C ASN A 498 -16.58 59.53 22.91
N VAL A 499 -16.97 60.79 23.18
CA VAL A 499 -16.79 61.38 24.47
C VAL A 499 -17.60 60.73 25.61
N LEU A 500 -18.64 59.97 25.27
CA LEU A 500 -19.46 59.25 26.26
C LEU A 500 -18.70 58.08 26.84
N ASP A 501 -17.86 57.43 26.04
CA ASP A 501 -16.94 56.36 26.53
C ASP A 501 -15.90 56.94 27.46
N ILE A 502 -15.30 58.06 27.09
CA ILE A 502 -14.34 58.76 28.00
C ILE A 502 -14.98 59.02 29.34
N VAL A 503 -16.19 59.57 29.38
CA VAL A 503 -16.89 59.84 30.63
C VAL A 503 -17.17 58.58 31.41
N SER A 504 -17.49 57.49 30.73
CA SER A 504 -17.76 56.21 31.36
C SER A 504 -16.50 55.62 31.99
N VAL A 505 -15.36 55.56 31.24
CA VAL A 505 -14.06 55.13 31.78
C VAL A 505 -13.60 56.02 32.95
N VAL A 506 -13.73 57.33 32.86
CA VAL A 506 -13.40 58.25 33.97
C VAL A 506 -14.25 57.92 35.20
N ASN A 507 -15.54 57.70 35.06
CA ASN A 507 -16.40 57.33 36.17
C ASN A 507 -16.00 55.99 36.80
N GLN A 508 -15.52 55.03 36.02
CA GLN A 508 -15.01 53.76 36.52
C GLN A 508 -13.73 53.95 37.35
N ILE A 509 -12.83 54.86 36.95
CA ILE A 509 -11.57 55.14 37.65
C ILE A 509 -11.82 55.87 38.98
N LEU A 510 -12.87 56.67 39.04
CA LEU A 510 -13.16 57.52 40.22
C LEU A 510 -14.00 56.81 41.28
N ASN A 511 -14.62 55.69 41.01
CA ASN A 511 -15.43 54.89 41.92
C ASN A 511 -14.65 53.69 42.49
#